data_d1fc821ffd6e24dad4af70e2518c8ba6
#
_entry.id   d1fc821ffd6e24dad4af70e2518c8ba6
#
_cell.length_a   1.000
_cell.length_b   1.000
_cell.length_c   1.000
_cell.angle_alpha   90.00
_cell.angle_beta   90.00
_cell.angle_gamma   90.00
#
_symmetry.space_group_name_H-M   'P 1'
#
loop_
_entity.id
_entity.type
_entity.pdbx_description
1 polymer ?
#
loop_
_entity_poly.entity_id
_entity_poly.type
_entity_poly.pdbx_seq_one_letter_code
_entity_poly.pdbx_strand_id
1 'polypeptide(L)'
;MRNSAVLLIACPDKKGLVAAIANFLLQHNANILHADQHQDSAAGLFLMRVEWALEGFELGLHKFAAAFAPIAAAHAMDWTLSLSSVRPRMAIFVSRYDHCLADLLYRHHAGELYCDIPLIISNHPDTHWLAEAYKVPFQHIHVSRDNKAEAEAQQRALLAAHHVDFIVLARYMQVLSPDFIGHFPNRIINIHHSFLPAFHGAKPYQRAFERGVKLIGATSHYVTEVLDDGPIIEQDVTRISHRDDLEDLVQKGADLEKVVLSRAVKWHIDNRILVYGNKTVVFD
;
A
#
# COMPACT_ATOMS: atom_id res chain seq x y z
N MET A 1 -3.97 -18.94 13.98
CA MET A 1 -3.36 -17.61 14.25
C MET A 1 -2.15 -17.47 13.36
N ARG A 2 -1.95 -16.31 12.74
CA ARG A 2 -0.73 -16.03 11.98
C ARG A 2 0.44 -15.96 12.99
N ASN A 3 1.42 -16.82 12.84
CA ASN A 3 2.57 -16.90 13.75
C ASN A 3 3.85 -17.13 12.93
N SER A 4 4.14 -16.19 12.06
CA SER A 4 5.31 -16.20 11.18
C SER A 4 6.05 -14.86 11.22
N ALA A 5 7.29 -14.86 10.79
CA ALA A 5 8.07 -13.67 10.51
C ALA A 5 8.30 -13.57 9.00
N VAL A 6 8.31 -12.35 8.49
CA VAL A 6 8.57 -12.01 7.09
C VAL A 6 9.79 -11.11 7.02
N LEU A 7 10.76 -11.48 6.21
CA LEU A 7 11.95 -10.70 5.91
C LEU A 7 11.89 -10.28 4.44
N LEU A 8 11.88 -8.98 4.19
CA LEU A 8 12.06 -8.39 2.87
C LEU A 8 13.51 -7.91 2.74
N ILE A 9 14.15 -8.20 1.61
CA ILE A 9 15.57 -7.91 1.37
C ILE A 9 15.73 -7.31 -0.02
N ALA A 10 16.50 -6.23 -0.11
CA ALA A 10 17.03 -5.68 -1.36
C ALA A 10 18.55 -5.54 -1.25
N CYS A 11 19.29 -5.98 -2.26
CA CYS A 11 20.74 -5.81 -2.28
C CYS A 11 21.30 -5.88 -3.72
N PRO A 12 22.57 -5.51 -3.95
CA PRO A 12 23.26 -5.79 -5.20
C PRO A 12 23.26 -7.30 -5.49
N ASP A 13 22.93 -7.68 -6.74
CA ASP A 13 22.86 -9.08 -7.12
C ASP A 13 24.24 -9.72 -7.16
N LYS A 14 24.37 -10.89 -6.52
CA LYS A 14 25.56 -11.74 -6.55
C LYS A 14 25.24 -13.18 -6.19
N LYS A 15 26.13 -14.09 -6.57
CA LYS A 15 26.00 -15.51 -6.24
C LYS A 15 26.04 -15.75 -4.72
N GLY A 16 25.20 -16.68 -4.24
CA GLY A 16 25.22 -17.16 -2.87
C GLY A 16 24.26 -16.45 -1.92
N LEU A 17 23.52 -15.40 -2.34
CA LEU A 17 22.60 -14.65 -1.50
C LEU A 17 21.53 -15.54 -0.86
N VAL A 18 20.82 -16.32 -1.66
CA VAL A 18 19.80 -17.26 -1.17
C VAL A 18 20.37 -18.26 -0.18
N ALA A 19 21.56 -18.81 -0.47
CA ALA A 19 22.22 -19.75 0.42
C ALA A 19 22.60 -19.10 1.75
N ALA A 20 23.12 -17.87 1.75
CA ALA A 20 23.46 -17.14 2.96
C ALA A 20 22.25 -16.91 3.85
N ILE A 21 21.13 -16.47 3.27
CA ILE A 21 19.87 -16.22 3.98
C ILE A 21 19.27 -17.53 4.51
N ALA A 22 19.19 -18.57 3.67
CA ALA A 22 18.62 -19.86 4.05
C ALA A 22 19.47 -20.56 5.14
N ASN A 23 20.79 -20.49 5.05
CA ASN A 23 21.69 -21.06 6.07
C ASN A 23 21.55 -20.32 7.41
N PHE A 24 21.42 -18.98 7.39
CA PHE A 24 21.16 -18.22 8.62
C PHE A 24 19.86 -18.68 9.29
N LEU A 25 18.78 -18.81 8.54
CA LEU A 25 17.51 -19.29 9.05
C LEU A 25 17.59 -20.72 9.58
N LEU A 26 18.26 -21.60 8.84
CA LEU A 26 18.48 -23.01 9.24
C LEU A 26 19.29 -23.11 10.55
N GLN A 27 20.33 -22.31 10.72
CA GLN A 27 21.16 -22.28 11.96
C GLN A 27 20.35 -21.90 13.21
N HIS A 28 19.20 -21.26 13.02
CA HIS A 28 18.30 -20.88 14.09
C HIS A 28 17.00 -21.71 14.11
N ASN A 29 17.01 -22.89 13.47
CA ASN A 29 15.91 -23.83 13.45
C ASN A 29 14.60 -23.25 12.86
N ALA A 30 14.70 -22.34 11.87
CA ALA A 30 13.55 -21.77 11.19
C ALA A 30 13.00 -22.74 10.15
N ASN A 31 11.68 -22.94 10.16
CA ASN A 31 10.96 -23.60 9.07
C ASN A 31 10.42 -22.59 8.07
N ILE A 32 11.02 -22.51 6.89
CA ILE A 32 10.60 -21.60 5.81
C ILE A 32 9.25 -22.06 5.27
N LEU A 33 8.28 -21.18 5.29
CA LEU A 33 6.92 -21.39 4.77
C LEU A 33 6.80 -20.96 3.31
N HIS A 34 7.37 -19.77 3.00
CA HIS A 34 7.39 -19.20 1.66
C HIS A 34 8.73 -18.51 1.42
N ALA A 35 9.28 -18.66 0.23
CA ALA A 35 10.45 -17.93 -0.23
C ALA A 35 10.26 -17.58 -1.70
N ASP A 36 10.33 -16.32 -2.01
CA ASP A 36 10.23 -15.80 -3.37
C ASP A 36 11.31 -14.76 -3.62
N GLN A 37 11.78 -14.66 -4.86
CA GLN A 37 12.87 -13.77 -5.23
C GLN A 37 12.68 -13.21 -6.63
N HIS A 38 13.20 -12.02 -6.83
CA HIS A 38 13.26 -11.36 -8.13
C HIS A 38 14.65 -10.78 -8.36
N GLN A 39 15.15 -10.88 -9.59
CA GLN A 39 16.37 -10.24 -10.05
C GLN A 39 16.02 -9.17 -11.08
N ASP A 40 16.26 -7.90 -10.77
CA ASP A 40 16.25 -6.84 -11.77
C ASP A 40 17.65 -6.72 -12.37
N SER A 41 17.87 -7.38 -13.51
CA SER A 41 19.18 -7.39 -14.19
C SER A 41 19.59 -6.01 -14.70
N ALA A 42 18.64 -5.12 -15.03
CA ALA A 42 18.92 -3.77 -15.49
C ALA A 42 19.40 -2.86 -14.36
N ALA A 43 18.84 -3.04 -13.16
CA ALA A 43 19.26 -2.32 -11.96
C ALA A 43 20.42 -3.03 -11.21
N GLY A 44 20.74 -4.28 -11.56
CA GLY A 44 21.74 -5.10 -10.84
C GLY A 44 21.32 -5.42 -9.41
N LEU A 45 20.01 -5.57 -9.17
CA LEU A 45 19.44 -5.78 -7.85
C LEU A 45 18.86 -7.18 -7.70
N PHE A 46 19.08 -7.74 -6.52
CA PHE A 46 18.40 -8.93 -6.01
C PHE A 46 17.39 -8.51 -4.94
N LEU A 47 16.16 -9.01 -5.05
CA LEU A 47 15.03 -8.71 -4.20
C LEU A 47 14.45 -10.04 -3.70
N MET A 48 14.18 -10.15 -2.40
CA MET A 48 13.69 -11.40 -1.83
C MET A 48 12.68 -11.14 -0.72
N ARG A 49 11.64 -11.97 -0.68
CA ARG A 49 10.75 -12.16 0.45
C ARG A 49 10.92 -13.57 0.98
N VAL A 50 11.17 -13.72 2.26
CA VAL A 50 11.16 -15.03 2.93
C VAL A 50 10.28 -14.96 4.17
N GLU A 51 9.45 -15.97 4.35
CA GLU A 51 8.53 -16.12 5.48
C GLU A 51 8.79 -17.46 6.16
N TRP A 52 8.92 -17.46 7.47
CA TRP A 52 9.12 -18.67 8.25
C TRP A 52 8.23 -18.73 9.49
N ALA A 53 7.95 -19.95 9.96
CA ALA A 53 7.20 -20.18 11.18
C ALA A 53 8.00 -19.73 12.40
N LEU A 54 7.35 -19.10 13.37
CA LEU A 54 7.98 -18.77 14.66
C LEU A 54 7.97 -19.94 15.63
N GLU A 55 7.17 -20.97 15.36
CA GLU A 55 7.19 -22.21 16.14
C GLU A 55 8.52 -22.95 15.91
N GLY A 56 9.23 -23.24 16.99
CA GLY A 56 10.54 -23.87 16.94
C GLY A 56 11.70 -22.97 16.57
N PHE A 57 11.47 -21.71 16.22
CA PHE A 57 12.53 -20.74 15.91
C PHE A 57 13.28 -20.35 17.19
N GLU A 58 14.59 -20.60 17.23
CA GLU A 58 15.39 -20.52 18.46
C GLU A 58 15.99 -19.13 18.73
N LEU A 59 16.08 -18.28 17.69
CA LEU A 59 16.59 -16.92 17.86
C LEU A 59 15.49 -15.99 18.37
N GLY A 60 15.69 -15.42 19.56
CA GLY A 60 14.75 -14.40 20.06
C GLY A 60 14.66 -13.21 19.11
N LEU A 61 13.44 -12.78 18.77
CA LEU A 61 13.18 -11.73 17.78
C LEU A 61 13.90 -10.42 18.10
N HIS A 62 14.06 -10.09 19.39
CA HIS A 62 14.81 -8.91 19.84
C HIS A 62 16.33 -8.98 19.53
N LYS A 63 16.86 -10.19 19.25
CA LYS A 63 18.25 -10.42 18.88
C LYS A 63 18.43 -10.55 17.37
N PHE A 64 17.34 -10.67 16.61
CA PHE A 64 17.39 -10.94 15.18
C PHE A 64 18.24 -9.90 14.43
N ALA A 65 18.00 -8.61 14.68
CA ALA A 65 18.72 -7.54 14.01
C ALA A 65 20.24 -7.64 14.23
N ALA A 66 20.66 -7.89 15.47
CA ALA A 66 22.09 -8.03 15.80
C ALA A 66 22.73 -9.29 15.17
N ALA A 67 21.98 -10.40 15.13
CA ALA A 67 22.44 -11.66 14.55
C ALA A 67 22.51 -11.61 13.02
N PHE A 68 21.56 -10.92 12.36
CA PHE A 68 21.51 -10.81 10.90
C PHE A 68 22.45 -9.71 10.35
N ALA A 69 22.79 -8.70 11.16
CA ALA A 69 23.60 -7.55 10.74
C ALA A 69 24.91 -7.93 10.04
N PRO A 70 25.70 -8.94 10.46
CA PRO A 70 26.94 -9.33 9.77
C PRO A 70 26.68 -9.82 8.33
N ILE A 71 25.61 -10.57 8.12
CA ILE A 71 25.21 -11.07 6.80
C ILE A 71 24.72 -9.91 5.93
N ALA A 72 23.88 -9.06 6.50
CA ALA A 72 23.38 -7.88 5.81
C ALA A 72 24.53 -6.96 5.38
N ALA A 73 25.50 -6.71 6.25
CA ALA A 73 26.68 -5.90 5.94
C ALA A 73 27.58 -6.53 4.86
N ALA A 74 27.85 -7.85 4.93
CA ALA A 74 28.67 -8.56 3.94
C ALA A 74 28.09 -8.53 2.53
N HIS A 75 26.76 -8.36 2.42
CA HIS A 75 26.02 -8.36 1.17
C HIS A 75 25.39 -7.01 0.82
N ALA A 76 25.65 -5.96 1.59
CA ALA A 76 25.03 -4.64 1.44
C ALA A 76 23.49 -4.72 1.32
N MET A 77 22.87 -5.53 2.21
CA MET A 77 21.42 -5.75 2.22
C MET A 77 20.72 -4.59 2.94
N ASP A 78 19.75 -4.00 2.27
CA ASP A 78 18.65 -3.27 2.91
C ASP A 78 17.53 -4.28 3.22
N TRP A 79 17.03 -4.26 4.46
CA TRP A 79 16.08 -5.28 4.89
C TRP A 79 15.12 -4.79 5.96
N THR A 80 13.94 -5.40 5.97
CA THR A 80 12.91 -5.18 6.99
C THR A 80 12.38 -6.51 7.50
N LEU A 81 12.19 -6.60 8.83
CA LEU A 81 11.56 -7.74 9.48
C LEU A 81 10.17 -7.34 9.99
N SER A 82 9.17 -8.12 9.62
CA SER A 82 7.80 -7.94 10.06
C SER A 82 7.25 -9.23 10.68
N LEU A 83 6.29 -9.10 11.61
CA LEU A 83 5.62 -10.24 12.23
C LEU A 83 4.18 -10.32 11.73
N SER A 84 3.76 -11.49 11.29
CA SER A 84 2.39 -11.70 10.79
C SER A 84 1.31 -11.58 11.88
N SER A 85 1.70 -11.63 13.16
CA SER A 85 0.83 -11.41 14.31
C SER A 85 0.54 -9.95 14.62
N VAL A 86 1.38 -9.02 14.15
CA VAL A 86 1.20 -7.59 14.34
C VAL A 86 0.14 -7.09 13.35
N ARG A 87 -0.86 -6.39 13.87
CA ARG A 87 -1.89 -5.73 13.06
C ARG A 87 -1.46 -4.30 12.79
N PRO A 88 -1.11 -3.94 11.55
CA PRO A 88 -0.79 -2.56 11.24
C PRO A 88 -2.02 -1.66 11.37
N ARG A 89 -1.81 -0.41 11.73
CA ARG A 89 -2.87 0.58 11.96
C ARG A 89 -3.01 1.48 10.73
N MET A 90 -4.13 1.28 10.01
CA MET A 90 -4.44 1.95 8.75
C MET A 90 -5.37 3.15 9.00
N ALA A 91 -4.97 4.36 8.60
CA ALA A 91 -5.91 5.46 8.46
C ALA A 91 -6.43 5.54 7.02
N ILE A 92 -7.72 5.84 6.86
CA ILE A 92 -8.33 6.02 5.53
C ILE A 92 -8.68 7.49 5.34
N PHE A 93 -8.16 8.10 4.27
CA PHE A 93 -8.51 9.44 3.84
C PHE A 93 -9.50 9.35 2.69
N VAL A 94 -10.58 10.11 2.75
CA VAL A 94 -11.65 10.08 1.77
C VAL A 94 -12.19 11.48 1.50
N SER A 95 -12.76 11.71 0.32
CA SER A 95 -13.55 12.91 0.03
C SER A 95 -15.05 12.54 -0.08
N ARG A 96 -15.70 12.85 -1.19
CA ARG A 96 -17.13 12.61 -1.38
C ARG A 96 -17.48 11.22 -1.91
N TYR A 97 -16.58 10.63 -2.70
CA TYR A 97 -16.81 9.31 -3.31
C TYR A 97 -16.54 8.22 -2.28
N ASP A 98 -17.53 7.40 -2.03
CA ASP A 98 -17.57 6.45 -0.92
C ASP A 98 -17.25 5.00 -1.32
N HIS A 99 -17.28 4.65 -2.60
CA HIS A 99 -17.18 3.26 -3.08
C HIS A 99 -15.90 2.54 -2.62
N CYS A 100 -14.73 3.20 -2.63
CA CYS A 100 -13.49 2.62 -2.14
C CYS A 100 -13.48 2.49 -0.61
N LEU A 101 -14.00 3.49 0.11
CA LEU A 101 -14.14 3.43 1.57
C LEU A 101 -15.05 2.28 1.99
N ALA A 102 -16.22 2.16 1.34
CA ALA A 102 -17.20 1.10 1.61
C ALA A 102 -16.60 -0.29 1.42
N ASP A 103 -15.87 -0.52 0.32
CA ASP A 103 -15.20 -1.80 0.03
C ASP A 103 -14.13 -2.15 1.06
N LEU A 104 -13.27 -1.19 1.43
CA LEU A 104 -12.23 -1.40 2.46
C LEU A 104 -12.84 -1.72 3.83
N LEU A 105 -13.89 -1.00 4.25
CA LEU A 105 -14.56 -1.23 5.51
C LEU A 105 -15.26 -2.60 5.54
N TYR A 106 -15.91 -2.98 4.43
CA TYR A 106 -16.53 -4.30 4.31
C TYR A 106 -15.49 -5.43 4.41
N ARG A 107 -14.38 -5.35 3.67
CA ARG A 107 -13.31 -6.34 3.70
C ARG A 107 -12.62 -6.44 5.06
N HIS A 108 -12.45 -5.30 5.73
CA HIS A 108 -11.94 -5.28 7.10
C HIS A 108 -12.92 -5.99 8.05
N HIS A 109 -14.21 -5.69 7.96
CA HIS A 109 -15.26 -6.35 8.76
C HIS A 109 -15.35 -7.86 8.48
N ALA A 110 -15.19 -8.27 7.23
CA ALA A 110 -15.15 -9.67 6.80
C ALA A 110 -13.85 -10.41 7.22
N GLY A 111 -12.85 -9.70 7.77
CA GLY A 111 -11.58 -10.29 8.19
C GLY A 111 -10.59 -10.54 7.04
N GLU A 112 -10.85 -10.00 5.83
CA GLU A 112 -9.94 -10.12 4.68
C GLU A 112 -8.70 -9.23 4.83
N LEU A 113 -8.83 -8.07 5.50
CA LEU A 113 -7.74 -7.14 5.79
C LEU A 113 -7.35 -7.26 7.29
N TYR A 114 -6.19 -7.84 7.54
CA TYR A 114 -5.69 -8.06 8.90
C TYR A 114 -4.96 -6.81 9.43
N CYS A 115 -5.71 -5.76 9.69
CA CYS A 115 -5.24 -4.48 10.23
C CYS A 115 -6.24 -3.92 11.22
N ASP A 116 -5.87 -2.84 11.91
CA ASP A 116 -6.81 -2.00 12.64
C ASP A 116 -7.09 -0.74 11.83
N ILE A 117 -8.34 -0.22 11.89
CA ILE A 117 -8.71 1.06 11.28
C ILE A 117 -9.07 2.02 12.41
N PRO A 118 -8.10 2.71 13.01
CA PRO A 118 -8.35 3.59 14.15
C PRO A 118 -9.03 4.90 13.77
N LEU A 119 -8.98 5.32 12.50
CA LEU A 119 -9.39 6.65 12.09
C LEU A 119 -9.71 6.73 10.60
N ILE A 120 -10.82 7.41 10.29
CA ILE A 120 -11.13 7.92 8.95
C ILE A 120 -11.04 9.43 8.99
N ILE A 121 -10.32 10.05 8.06
CA ILE A 121 -10.25 11.50 7.88
C ILE A 121 -10.89 11.87 6.55
N SER A 122 -11.76 12.87 6.56
CA SER A 122 -12.39 13.39 5.35
C SER A 122 -12.39 14.91 5.32
N ASN A 123 -12.22 15.47 4.13
CA ASN A 123 -12.40 16.91 3.91
C ASN A 123 -13.86 17.30 3.59
N HIS A 124 -14.78 16.30 3.62
CA HIS A 124 -16.22 16.46 3.45
C HIS A 124 -17.00 15.58 4.46
N PRO A 125 -18.20 15.96 4.88
CA PRO A 125 -18.99 15.17 5.81
C PRO A 125 -19.74 13.99 5.16
N ASP A 126 -19.76 13.90 3.83
CA ASP A 126 -20.63 13.04 3.04
C ASP A 126 -20.54 11.56 3.40
N THR A 127 -19.36 11.09 3.80
CA THR A 127 -19.08 9.66 4.09
C THR A 127 -19.15 9.31 5.58
N HIS A 128 -19.57 10.25 6.44
CA HIS A 128 -19.64 10.02 7.89
C HIS A 128 -20.55 8.85 8.27
N TRP A 129 -21.68 8.70 7.57
CA TRP A 129 -22.62 7.60 7.81
C TRP A 129 -22.00 6.20 7.65
N LEU A 130 -21.03 6.04 6.74
CA LEU A 130 -20.28 4.77 6.61
C LEU A 130 -19.40 4.50 7.82
N ALA A 131 -18.70 5.53 8.30
CA ALA A 131 -17.87 5.40 9.51
C ALA A 131 -18.72 5.01 10.73
N GLU A 132 -19.91 5.59 10.90
CA GLU A 132 -20.86 5.23 11.95
C GLU A 132 -21.33 3.77 11.80
N ALA A 133 -21.71 3.35 10.59
CA ALA A 133 -22.19 1.99 10.33
C ALA A 133 -21.14 0.92 10.72
N TYR A 134 -19.86 1.19 10.49
CA TYR A 134 -18.75 0.29 10.85
C TYR A 134 -18.09 0.62 12.20
N LYS A 135 -18.61 1.63 12.94
CA LYS A 135 -18.11 2.06 14.25
C LYS A 135 -16.63 2.47 14.24
N VAL A 136 -16.18 3.10 13.16
CA VAL A 136 -14.83 3.64 13.03
C VAL A 136 -14.85 5.13 13.34
N PRO A 137 -13.93 5.66 14.17
CA PRO A 137 -13.81 7.10 14.43
C PRO A 137 -13.65 7.89 13.13
N PHE A 138 -14.41 8.98 13.00
CA PHE A 138 -14.42 9.85 11.83
C PHE A 138 -14.06 11.28 12.21
N GLN A 139 -13.16 11.89 11.45
CA GLN A 139 -12.76 13.29 11.62
C GLN A 139 -13.01 14.07 10.34
N HIS A 140 -13.88 15.07 10.41
CA HIS A 140 -14.07 16.02 9.33
C HIS A 140 -13.09 17.18 9.49
N ILE A 141 -12.13 17.30 8.57
CA ILE A 141 -11.15 18.38 8.52
C ILE A 141 -11.29 19.06 7.17
N HIS A 142 -11.94 20.23 7.17
CA HIS A 142 -12.09 21.02 5.95
C HIS A 142 -10.72 21.45 5.41
N VAL A 143 -10.47 21.20 4.12
CA VAL A 143 -9.24 21.59 3.43
C VAL A 143 -9.56 22.57 2.31
N SER A 144 -8.92 23.72 2.35
CA SER A 144 -8.95 24.76 1.32
C SER A 144 -7.52 25.19 0.97
N ARG A 145 -7.39 26.05 -0.02
CA ARG A 145 -6.07 26.63 -0.36
C ARG A 145 -5.47 27.42 0.81
N ASP A 146 -6.30 28.10 1.59
CA ASP A 146 -5.86 29.04 2.61
C ASP A 146 -5.50 28.38 3.95
N ASN A 147 -6.09 27.21 4.25
CA ASN A 147 -5.87 26.50 5.51
C ASN A 147 -5.10 25.18 5.37
N LYS A 148 -4.56 24.88 4.20
CA LYS A 148 -3.96 23.58 3.89
C LYS A 148 -2.89 23.16 4.90
N ALA A 149 -1.98 24.07 5.26
CA ALA A 149 -0.89 23.77 6.19
C ALA A 149 -1.41 23.45 7.60
N GLU A 150 -2.42 24.17 8.08
CA GLU A 150 -3.06 23.92 9.38
C GLU A 150 -3.83 22.61 9.37
N ALA A 151 -4.58 22.34 8.29
CA ALA A 151 -5.31 21.09 8.13
C ALA A 151 -4.37 19.88 8.11
N GLU A 152 -3.26 19.94 7.38
CA GLU A 152 -2.25 18.88 7.36
C GLU A 152 -1.54 18.73 8.71
N ALA A 153 -1.28 19.80 9.44
CA ALA A 153 -0.75 19.71 10.80
C ALA A 153 -1.72 19.03 11.76
N GLN A 154 -3.01 19.34 11.68
CA GLN A 154 -4.06 18.66 12.44
C GLN A 154 -4.18 17.19 12.08
N GLN A 155 -4.13 16.86 10.79
CA GLN A 155 -4.14 15.47 10.32
C GLN A 155 -2.95 14.68 10.88
N ARG A 156 -1.72 15.22 10.79
CA ARG A 156 -0.53 14.57 11.35
C ARG A 156 -0.62 14.35 12.86
N ALA A 157 -1.13 15.34 13.59
CA ALA A 157 -1.34 15.20 15.05
C ALA A 157 -2.29 14.06 15.39
N LEU A 158 -3.39 13.90 14.64
CA LEU A 158 -4.34 12.80 14.80
C LEU A 158 -3.70 11.45 14.43
N LEU A 159 -2.97 11.37 13.32
CA LEU A 159 -2.29 10.16 12.90
C LEU A 159 -1.27 9.70 13.97
N ALA A 160 -0.52 10.63 14.55
CA ALA A 160 0.41 10.33 15.63
C ALA A 160 -0.30 9.87 16.91
N ALA A 161 -1.38 10.57 17.32
CA ALA A 161 -2.16 10.22 18.51
C ALA A 161 -2.81 8.82 18.39
N HIS A 162 -3.16 8.41 17.17
CA HIS A 162 -3.72 7.10 16.88
C HIS A 162 -2.66 6.07 16.48
N HIS A 163 -1.37 6.36 16.57
CA HIS A 163 -0.26 5.46 16.19
C HIS A 163 -0.48 4.83 14.81
N VAL A 164 -0.80 5.64 13.80
CA VAL A 164 -1.06 5.16 12.45
C VAL A 164 0.24 4.76 11.76
N ASP A 165 0.27 3.55 11.22
CA ASP A 165 1.43 3.01 10.51
C ASP A 165 1.45 3.42 9.04
N PHE A 166 0.28 3.41 8.39
CA PHE A 166 0.15 3.77 6.98
C PHE A 166 -1.22 4.40 6.66
N ILE A 167 -1.29 5.07 5.52
CA ILE A 167 -2.46 5.84 5.08
C ILE A 167 -2.94 5.30 3.73
N VAL A 168 -4.26 5.23 3.56
CA VAL A 168 -4.89 4.89 2.28
C VAL A 168 -5.74 6.07 1.82
N LEU A 169 -5.44 6.60 0.64
CA LEU A 169 -6.20 7.65 -0.02
C LEU A 169 -7.32 7.01 -0.86
N ALA A 170 -8.46 6.75 -0.22
CA ALA A 170 -9.65 6.17 -0.85
C ALA A 170 -10.47 7.27 -1.56
N ARG A 171 -10.02 7.73 -2.72
CA ARG A 171 -10.60 8.86 -3.44
C ARG A 171 -10.53 10.17 -2.65
N TYR A 172 -9.40 10.40 -1.97
CA TYR A 172 -9.11 11.67 -1.32
C TYR A 172 -8.61 12.68 -2.36
N MET A 173 -9.49 13.62 -2.73
CA MET A 173 -9.27 14.54 -3.85
C MET A 173 -8.48 15.79 -3.44
N GLN A 174 -7.48 15.62 -2.58
CA GLN A 174 -6.54 16.66 -2.15
C GLN A 174 -5.11 16.19 -2.40
N VAL A 175 -4.27 17.08 -2.94
CA VAL A 175 -2.84 16.84 -3.08
C VAL A 175 -2.18 17.06 -1.72
N LEU A 176 -1.44 16.09 -1.22
CA LEU A 176 -0.66 16.22 0.01
C LEU A 176 0.61 17.03 -0.22
N SER A 177 1.07 17.77 0.78
CA SER A 177 2.33 18.51 0.68
C SER A 177 3.55 17.59 0.77
N PRO A 178 4.71 17.99 0.21
CA PRO A 178 5.96 17.25 0.37
C PRO A 178 6.32 17.01 1.84
N ASP A 179 6.08 18.01 2.72
CA ASP A 179 6.30 17.88 4.17
C ASP A 179 5.42 16.78 4.77
N PHE A 180 4.14 16.70 4.41
CA PHE A 180 3.26 15.62 4.87
C PHE A 180 3.74 14.25 4.38
N ILE A 181 4.07 14.12 3.10
CA ILE A 181 4.53 12.87 2.47
C ILE A 181 5.83 12.38 3.11
N GLY A 182 6.75 13.30 3.41
CA GLY A 182 8.04 12.98 4.03
C GLY A 182 7.95 12.30 5.39
N HIS A 183 6.82 12.43 6.11
CA HIS A 183 6.57 11.72 7.37
C HIS A 183 6.14 10.25 7.16
N PHE A 184 5.71 9.89 5.96
CA PHE A 184 5.17 8.56 5.63
C PHE A 184 5.79 7.99 4.34
N PRO A 185 7.13 7.89 4.20
CA PRO A 185 7.78 7.39 2.99
C PRO A 185 7.34 5.95 2.71
N ASN A 186 6.83 5.68 1.50
CA ASN A 186 6.28 4.39 1.09
C ASN A 186 5.18 3.83 2.01
N ARG A 187 4.44 4.72 2.69
CA ARG A 187 3.36 4.36 3.62
C ARG A 187 2.05 5.13 3.35
N ILE A 188 1.94 5.76 2.18
CA ILE A 188 0.69 6.36 1.69
C ILE A 188 0.36 5.68 0.38
N ILE A 189 -0.79 4.97 0.35
CA ILE A 189 -1.28 4.26 -0.84
C ILE A 189 -2.42 5.07 -1.44
N ASN A 190 -2.33 5.39 -2.72
CA ASN A 190 -3.37 6.11 -3.45
C ASN A 190 -4.04 5.21 -4.48
N ILE A 191 -5.33 5.48 -4.76
CA ILE A 191 -6.02 4.98 -5.95
C ILE A 191 -6.19 6.11 -6.97
N HIS A 192 -5.62 5.93 -8.12
CA HIS A 192 -5.77 6.81 -9.27
C HIS A 192 -6.71 6.18 -10.31
N HIS A 193 -7.70 6.95 -10.73
CA HIS A 193 -8.80 6.50 -11.58
C HIS A 193 -8.47 6.51 -13.09
N SER A 194 -7.23 6.13 -13.43
CA SER A 194 -6.80 5.80 -14.80
C SER A 194 -5.64 4.80 -14.79
N PHE A 195 -5.38 4.22 -15.95
CA PHE A 195 -4.21 3.37 -16.16
C PHE A 195 -2.99 4.25 -16.41
N LEU A 196 -2.21 4.53 -15.35
CA LEU A 196 -1.00 5.34 -15.47
C LEU A 196 0.03 4.69 -16.41
N PRO A 197 0.75 5.45 -17.24
CA PRO A 197 0.80 6.93 -17.31
C PRO A 197 -0.25 7.58 -18.23
N ALA A 198 -1.32 6.91 -18.61
CA ALA A 198 -2.36 7.47 -19.48
C ALA A 198 -3.37 8.33 -18.70
N PHE A 199 -3.88 9.37 -19.35
CA PHE A 199 -4.98 10.22 -18.85
C PHE A 199 -4.73 10.89 -17.49
N HIS A 200 -3.54 11.44 -17.26
CA HIS A 200 -3.23 12.24 -16.08
C HIS A 200 -4.21 13.42 -15.87
N GLY A 201 -4.50 13.76 -14.63
CA GLY A 201 -5.28 14.94 -14.25
C GLY A 201 -6.79 14.71 -14.17
N ALA A 202 -7.58 15.80 -14.20
CA ALA A 202 -9.01 15.78 -13.92
C ALA A 202 -9.85 15.09 -15.01
N LYS A 203 -10.99 14.49 -14.59
CA LYS A 203 -12.04 13.88 -15.44
C LYS A 203 -11.52 12.83 -16.45
N PRO A 204 -10.75 11.82 -16.03
CA PRO A 204 -10.15 10.85 -16.96
C PRO A 204 -11.23 10.03 -17.71
N TYR A 205 -12.35 9.65 -17.08
CA TYR A 205 -13.43 8.91 -17.74
C TYR A 205 -14.09 9.71 -18.86
N GLN A 206 -14.33 11.02 -18.66
CA GLN A 206 -14.86 11.87 -19.71
C GLN A 206 -13.91 11.94 -20.91
N ARG A 207 -12.61 12.15 -20.66
CA ARG A 207 -11.59 12.19 -21.73
C ARG A 207 -11.44 10.83 -22.42
N ALA A 208 -11.53 9.74 -21.68
CA ALA A 208 -11.52 8.39 -22.24
C ALA A 208 -12.73 8.14 -23.15
N PHE A 209 -13.92 8.57 -22.73
CA PHE A 209 -15.15 8.51 -23.52
C PHE A 209 -15.03 9.32 -24.80
N GLU A 210 -14.68 10.60 -24.69
CA GLU A 210 -14.50 11.51 -25.83
C GLU A 210 -13.43 11.00 -26.83
N ARG A 211 -12.37 10.35 -26.34
CA ARG A 211 -11.31 9.75 -27.16
C ARG A 211 -11.75 8.46 -27.84
N GLY A 212 -12.82 7.81 -27.35
CA GLY A 212 -13.33 6.55 -27.88
C GLY A 212 -12.41 5.36 -27.60
N VAL A 213 -11.76 5.32 -26.41
CA VAL A 213 -10.89 4.22 -26.00
C VAL A 213 -11.68 2.91 -25.88
N LYS A 214 -11.01 1.79 -25.82
CA LYS A 214 -11.61 0.45 -25.70
C LYS A 214 -11.38 -0.17 -24.32
N LEU A 215 -10.50 0.42 -23.54
CA LEU A 215 -10.17 0.02 -22.19
C LEU A 215 -10.11 1.27 -21.30
N ILE A 216 -10.60 1.13 -20.08
CA ILE A 216 -10.34 2.03 -18.97
C ILE A 216 -9.61 1.27 -17.88
N GLY A 217 -8.89 1.96 -17.01
CA GLY A 217 -8.11 1.32 -15.97
C GLY A 217 -8.08 2.11 -14.68
N ALA A 218 -7.51 1.49 -13.66
CA ALA A 218 -7.19 2.10 -12.38
C ALA A 218 -5.78 1.71 -11.95
N THR A 219 -5.13 2.56 -11.18
CA THR A 219 -3.77 2.35 -10.66
C THR A 219 -3.73 2.63 -9.18
N SER A 220 -3.22 1.69 -8.39
CA SER A 220 -2.82 1.93 -7.01
C SER A 220 -1.31 2.06 -6.92
N HIS A 221 -0.82 3.11 -6.27
CA HIS A 221 0.60 3.43 -6.17
C HIS A 221 0.94 4.04 -4.81
N TYR A 222 2.19 3.99 -4.41
CA TYR A 222 2.66 4.78 -3.30
C TYR A 222 2.72 6.26 -3.68
N VAL A 223 2.37 7.13 -2.75
CA VAL A 223 2.41 8.58 -2.96
C VAL A 223 3.83 9.09 -2.80
N THR A 224 4.26 9.90 -3.76
CA THR A 224 5.53 10.65 -3.75
C THR A 224 5.24 12.14 -3.90
N GLU A 225 6.29 12.98 -3.82
CA GLU A 225 6.16 14.42 -3.99
C GLU A 225 5.66 14.83 -5.38
N VAL A 226 5.97 14.01 -6.39
CA VAL A 226 5.47 14.19 -7.76
C VAL A 226 4.11 13.53 -7.88
N LEU A 227 3.12 14.30 -8.28
CA LEU A 227 1.74 13.84 -8.37
C LEU A 227 1.60 12.69 -9.37
N ASP A 228 0.96 11.60 -8.91
CA ASP A 228 0.65 10.39 -9.71
C ASP A 228 1.87 9.70 -10.34
N ASP A 229 3.08 9.93 -9.81
CA ASP A 229 4.35 9.39 -10.34
C ASP A 229 5.06 8.44 -9.36
N GLY A 230 4.42 8.04 -8.28
CA GLY A 230 5.01 7.12 -7.30
C GLY A 230 5.01 5.66 -7.74
N PRO A 231 5.76 4.79 -7.03
CA PRO A 231 5.89 3.37 -7.34
C PRO A 231 4.54 2.67 -7.43
N ILE A 232 4.26 2.09 -8.60
CA ILE A 232 2.98 1.40 -8.87
C ILE A 232 2.94 0.08 -8.11
N ILE A 233 1.83 -0.17 -7.40
CA ILE A 233 1.59 -1.41 -6.65
C ILE A 233 0.72 -2.37 -7.46
N GLU A 234 -0.41 -1.86 -7.98
CA GLU A 234 -1.38 -2.67 -8.71
C GLU A 234 -2.01 -1.84 -9.83
N GLN A 235 -2.28 -2.48 -10.93
CA GLN A 235 -3.04 -1.92 -12.04
C GLN A 235 -3.97 -2.97 -12.61
N ASP A 236 -5.16 -2.53 -13.00
CA ASP A 236 -6.09 -3.41 -13.73
C ASP A 236 -6.88 -2.59 -14.75
N VAL A 237 -7.48 -3.27 -15.73
CA VAL A 237 -8.23 -2.68 -16.82
C VAL A 237 -9.54 -3.38 -17.04
N THR A 238 -10.55 -2.63 -17.51
CA THR A 238 -11.80 -3.22 -17.95
C THR A 238 -12.16 -2.76 -19.36
N ARG A 239 -12.84 -3.64 -20.10
CA ARG A 239 -13.25 -3.36 -21.47
C ARG A 239 -14.53 -2.51 -21.47
N ILE A 240 -14.56 -1.50 -22.35
CA ILE A 240 -15.76 -0.72 -22.67
C ILE A 240 -16.18 -0.97 -24.12
N SER A 241 -17.46 -0.79 -24.38
CA SER A 241 -18.07 -1.02 -25.67
C SER A 241 -18.71 0.27 -26.22
N HIS A 242 -19.16 0.25 -27.47
CA HIS A 242 -19.90 1.35 -28.07
C HIS A 242 -21.30 1.56 -27.47
N ARG A 243 -21.76 0.65 -26.61
CA ARG A 243 -23.06 0.72 -25.91
C ARG A 243 -22.94 1.43 -24.56
N ASP A 244 -21.72 1.54 -24.04
CA ASP A 244 -21.47 2.18 -22.75
C ASP A 244 -21.49 3.71 -22.92
N ASP A 245 -22.25 4.38 -22.12
CA ASP A 245 -22.23 5.83 -21.99
C ASP A 245 -21.22 6.29 -20.93
N LEU A 246 -21.19 7.59 -20.63
CA LEU A 246 -20.25 8.14 -19.64
C LEU A 246 -20.54 7.64 -18.22
N GLU A 247 -21.82 7.42 -17.88
CA GLU A 247 -22.23 6.93 -16.56
C GLU A 247 -21.80 5.48 -16.38
N ASP A 248 -21.93 4.66 -17.43
CA ASP A 248 -21.41 3.27 -17.44
C ASP A 248 -19.88 3.22 -17.25
N LEU A 249 -19.13 4.13 -17.89
CA LEU A 249 -17.69 4.21 -17.71
C LEU A 249 -17.32 4.57 -16.27
N VAL A 250 -18.03 5.52 -15.67
CA VAL A 250 -17.80 5.92 -14.26
C VAL A 250 -18.09 4.75 -13.32
N GLN A 251 -19.21 4.03 -13.54
CA GLN A 251 -19.59 2.88 -12.73
C GLN A 251 -18.56 1.73 -12.85
N LYS A 252 -18.18 1.35 -14.07
CA LYS A 252 -17.16 0.33 -14.32
C LYS A 252 -15.81 0.73 -13.73
N GLY A 253 -15.49 2.02 -13.81
CA GLY A 253 -14.27 2.55 -13.20
C GLY A 253 -14.30 2.46 -11.67
N ALA A 254 -15.41 2.83 -11.04
CA ALA A 254 -15.57 2.71 -9.59
C ALA A 254 -15.46 1.25 -9.11
N ASP A 255 -16.01 0.28 -9.87
CA ASP A 255 -15.88 -1.14 -9.57
C ASP A 255 -14.41 -1.60 -9.63
N LEU A 256 -13.68 -1.15 -10.66
CA LEU A 256 -12.28 -1.47 -10.84
C LEU A 256 -11.40 -0.84 -9.75
N GLU A 257 -11.65 0.43 -9.39
CA GLU A 257 -10.93 1.15 -8.34
C GLU A 257 -10.99 0.41 -6.99
N LYS A 258 -12.17 -0.14 -6.63
CA LYS A 258 -12.34 -0.95 -5.41
C LYS A 258 -11.40 -2.15 -5.39
N VAL A 259 -11.36 -2.91 -6.49
CA VAL A 259 -10.56 -4.13 -6.59
C VAL A 259 -9.06 -3.81 -6.58
N VAL A 260 -8.62 -2.84 -7.36
CA VAL A 260 -7.21 -2.45 -7.46
C VAL A 260 -6.70 -1.92 -6.12
N LEU A 261 -7.47 -1.06 -5.44
CA LEU A 261 -7.06 -0.51 -4.15
C LEU A 261 -7.03 -1.60 -3.07
N SER A 262 -8.04 -2.46 -2.99
CA SER A 262 -8.09 -3.50 -1.96
C SER A 262 -6.99 -4.53 -2.11
N ARG A 263 -6.59 -4.90 -3.33
CA ARG A 263 -5.43 -5.77 -3.59
C ARG A 263 -4.13 -5.11 -3.10
N ALA A 264 -3.90 -3.86 -3.49
CA ALA A 264 -2.70 -3.11 -3.09
C ALA A 264 -2.59 -2.98 -1.56
N VAL A 265 -3.68 -2.64 -0.88
CA VAL A 265 -3.75 -2.55 0.58
C VAL A 265 -3.48 -3.91 1.23
N LYS A 266 -4.07 -4.98 0.70
CA LYS A 266 -3.84 -6.33 1.22
C LYS A 266 -2.38 -6.76 1.11
N TRP A 267 -1.75 -6.55 -0.04
CA TRP A 267 -0.34 -6.88 -0.23
C TRP A 267 0.59 -6.06 0.69
N HIS A 268 0.26 -4.78 0.93
CA HIS A 268 0.99 -3.96 1.89
C HIS A 268 0.88 -4.51 3.31
N ILE A 269 -0.34 -4.84 3.77
CA ILE A 269 -0.60 -5.44 5.09
C ILE A 269 0.12 -6.79 5.24
N ASP A 270 0.13 -7.61 4.19
CA ASP A 270 0.75 -8.94 4.19
C ASP A 270 2.28 -8.91 3.95
N ASN A 271 2.90 -7.70 3.93
CA ASN A 271 4.34 -7.50 3.70
C ASN A 271 4.81 -8.22 2.42
N ARG A 272 4.08 -8.04 1.32
CA ARG A 272 4.37 -8.63 0.01
C ARG A 272 5.00 -7.66 -0.98
N ILE A 273 5.12 -6.37 -0.61
CA ILE A 273 5.61 -5.32 -1.51
C ILE A 273 7.01 -4.91 -1.10
N LEU A 274 7.93 -4.90 -2.04
CA LEU A 274 9.24 -4.32 -1.89
C LEU A 274 9.39 -3.18 -2.90
N VAL A 275 9.73 -2.00 -2.39
CA VAL A 275 9.94 -0.78 -3.20
C VAL A 275 11.42 -0.62 -3.49
N TYR A 276 11.78 -0.33 -4.74
CA TYR A 276 13.14 0.00 -5.16
C TYR A 276 13.12 1.04 -6.29
N GLY A 277 13.82 2.15 -6.10
CA GLY A 277 13.70 3.30 -7.00
C GLY A 277 12.22 3.72 -7.12
N ASN A 278 11.73 3.85 -8.35
CA ASN A 278 10.32 4.16 -8.62
C ASN A 278 9.52 2.91 -9.09
N LYS A 279 9.87 1.75 -8.57
CA LYS A 279 9.23 0.47 -8.91
C LYS A 279 8.86 -0.30 -7.65
N THR A 280 7.96 -1.28 -7.81
CA THR A 280 7.69 -2.31 -6.80
C THR A 280 7.90 -3.70 -7.36
N VAL A 281 8.26 -4.64 -6.50
CA VAL A 281 8.01 -6.07 -6.69
C VAL A 281 6.93 -6.47 -5.71
N VAL A 282 5.91 -7.16 -6.22
CA VAL A 282 4.87 -7.80 -5.42
C VAL A 282 5.13 -9.30 -5.44
N PHE A 283 5.32 -9.88 -4.28
CA PHE A 283 5.53 -11.32 -4.09
C PHE A 283 4.18 -11.99 -3.82
N ASP A 284 3.58 -12.65 -4.83
CA ASP A 284 2.24 -13.24 -4.80
C ASP A 284 2.18 -14.60 -4.08
#